data_2c0c5222098ae3d9f548e3c587de239e
#
_entry.id   2c0c5222098ae3d9f548e3c587de239e
#
_cell.length_a   1.000
_cell.length_b   1.000
_cell.length_c   1.000
_cell.angle_alpha   90.00
_cell.angle_beta   90.00
_cell.angle_gamma   90.00
#
_symmetry.space_group_name_H-M   'P 1'
#
loop_
_entity.id
_entity.type
_entity.pdbx_description
1 polymer ?
#
loop_
_entity_poly.entity_id
_entity_poly.type
_entity_poly.pdbx_seq_one_letter_code
_entity_poly.pdbx_strand_id
1 'polypeptide(L)'
;MKHYILILLTLTHFFSFWQIKPNNKTDFNTIFICVDSITYKNLFQNKFLKDTLLFCNESHQETNDNSYTGKYFIGESSTIEFFQPKKSDKVGDNFGDWGIEFKTRKIGILDDIIGKSKLLKYPIDTSTTTFLDSLTIIPWYKTLSFKTSKNEL
;
A
#
# COMPACT_ATOMS: atom_id res chain seq x y z
N MET A 1 -0.54 -0.13 54.73
CA MET A 1 -1.32 -0.15 53.47
C MET A 1 -0.77 0.75 52.34
N LYS A 2 -0.14 1.89 52.63
CA LYS A 2 0.39 2.81 51.57
C LYS A 2 1.52 2.22 50.71
N HIS A 3 2.31 1.30 51.22
CA HIS A 3 3.46 0.73 50.49
C HIS A 3 3.06 -0.37 49.45
N TYR A 4 1.95 -1.06 49.69
CA TYR A 4 1.48 -2.09 48.75
C TYR A 4 0.88 -1.52 47.44
N ILE A 5 0.31 -0.31 47.53
CA ILE A 5 -0.25 0.41 46.36
C ILE A 5 0.89 0.85 45.43
N LEU A 6 2.03 1.27 46.00
CA LEU A 6 3.18 1.70 45.20
C LEU A 6 3.81 0.55 44.42
N ILE A 7 3.92 -0.64 45.04
CA ILE A 7 4.46 -1.85 44.41
C ILE A 7 3.52 -2.34 43.29
N LEU A 8 2.21 -2.25 43.49
CA LEU A 8 1.23 -2.64 42.47
C LEU A 8 1.27 -1.71 41.24
N LEU A 9 1.45 -0.42 41.45
CA LEU A 9 1.59 0.57 40.37
C LEU A 9 2.90 0.41 39.58
N THR A 10 4.00 0.06 40.24
CA THR A 10 5.26 -0.22 39.54
C THR A 10 5.23 -1.52 38.76
N LEU A 11 4.55 -2.56 39.25
CA LEU A 11 4.36 -3.81 38.51
C LEU A 11 3.51 -3.64 37.25
N THR A 12 2.46 -2.83 37.29
CA THR A 12 1.64 -2.56 36.11
C THR A 12 2.42 -1.80 35.03
N HIS A 13 3.38 -0.94 35.39
CA HIS A 13 4.23 -0.26 34.44
C HIS A 13 5.27 -1.20 33.80
N PHE A 14 5.76 -2.20 34.52
CA PHE A 14 6.68 -3.18 33.95
C PHE A 14 6.01 -4.11 32.93
N PHE A 15 4.76 -4.47 33.10
CA PHE A 15 4.01 -5.27 32.14
C PHE A 15 3.65 -4.54 30.85
N SER A 16 3.58 -3.20 30.87
CA SER A 16 3.29 -2.38 29.69
C SER A 16 4.43 -2.34 28.67
N PHE A 17 5.65 -2.68 29.07
CA PHE A 17 6.83 -2.66 28.19
C PHE A 17 7.08 -3.97 27.45
N TRP A 18 6.38 -5.03 27.78
CA TRP A 18 6.48 -6.31 27.05
C TRP A 18 5.38 -6.45 26.01
N GLN A 19 5.16 -5.41 25.21
CA GLN A 19 4.50 -5.62 23.94
C GLN A 19 5.46 -6.42 23.07
N ILE A 20 5.18 -7.70 22.91
CA ILE A 20 5.77 -8.52 21.85
C ILE A 20 5.52 -7.75 20.57
N LYS A 21 6.57 -7.13 19.99
CA LYS A 21 6.44 -6.50 18.67
C LYS A 21 5.88 -7.58 17.75
N PRO A 22 4.68 -7.42 17.21
CA PRO A 22 4.16 -8.41 16.30
C PRO A 22 5.20 -8.57 15.20
N ASN A 23 5.56 -9.80 14.89
CA ASN A 23 6.50 -10.09 13.81
C ASN A 23 5.77 -9.87 12.48
N ASN A 24 5.47 -8.60 12.20
CA ASN A 24 4.74 -8.21 11.03
C ASN A 24 5.59 -8.50 9.80
N LYS A 25 5.10 -9.39 8.98
CA LYS A 25 5.72 -9.71 7.70
C LYS A 25 5.42 -8.67 6.64
N THR A 26 4.35 -7.91 6.86
CA THR A 26 3.87 -6.88 5.94
C THR A 26 3.57 -5.61 6.70
N ASP A 27 3.76 -4.49 6.02
CA ASP A 27 3.37 -3.16 6.47
C ASP A 27 2.35 -2.57 5.50
N PHE A 28 1.51 -1.69 6.00
CA PHE A 28 0.68 -0.84 5.17
C PHE A 28 1.58 0.00 4.24
N ASN A 29 1.24 0.03 2.96
CA ASN A 29 1.99 0.77 1.95
C ASN A 29 1.18 1.93 1.40
N THR A 30 0.08 1.62 0.75
CA THR A 30 -0.62 2.59 -0.10
C THR A 30 -2.13 2.37 -0.02
N ILE A 31 -2.87 3.46 -0.13
CA ILE A 31 -4.25 3.47 -0.62
C ILE A 31 -4.20 4.09 -2.00
N PHE A 32 -4.73 3.43 -3.01
CA PHE A 32 -4.97 4.05 -4.30
C PHE A 32 -6.45 4.30 -4.54
N ILE A 33 -6.75 5.37 -5.28
CA ILE A 33 -8.12 5.80 -5.58
C ILE A 33 -8.15 6.30 -7.02
N CYS A 34 -9.07 5.79 -7.83
CA CYS A 34 -9.34 6.28 -9.16
C CYS A 34 -10.45 7.35 -9.10
N VAL A 35 -10.08 8.61 -9.34
CA VAL A 35 -10.97 9.76 -9.24
C VAL A 35 -11.27 10.35 -10.62
N ASP A 36 -12.39 11.07 -10.75
CA ASP A 36 -12.70 11.77 -12.00
C ASP A 36 -11.64 12.83 -12.38
N SER A 37 -11.62 13.21 -13.65
CA SER A 37 -10.61 14.11 -14.19
C SER A 37 -10.62 15.51 -13.56
N ILE A 38 -11.77 15.98 -13.11
CA ILE A 38 -11.90 17.30 -12.46
C ILE A 38 -11.28 17.24 -11.08
N THR A 39 -11.63 16.23 -10.30
CA THR A 39 -11.05 15.97 -8.97
C THR A 39 -9.54 15.79 -9.10
N TYR A 40 -9.07 14.94 -10.01
CA TYR A 40 -7.64 14.72 -10.25
C TYR A 40 -6.89 16.02 -10.55
N LYS A 41 -7.42 16.84 -11.45
CA LYS A 41 -6.82 18.13 -11.80
C LYS A 41 -6.69 19.06 -10.59
N ASN A 42 -7.70 19.05 -9.71
CA ASN A 42 -7.80 20.00 -8.60
C ASN A 42 -7.07 19.55 -7.32
N LEU A 43 -6.65 18.28 -7.20
CA LEU A 43 -6.01 17.75 -6.00
C LEU A 43 -4.85 18.61 -5.50
N PHE A 44 -3.94 19.02 -6.38
CA PHE A 44 -2.76 19.79 -6.02
C PHE A 44 -2.98 21.32 -6.02
N GLN A 45 -4.20 21.79 -6.29
CA GLN A 45 -4.56 23.20 -6.17
C GLN A 45 -4.88 23.58 -4.73
N ASN A 46 -5.16 22.60 -3.86
CA ASN A 46 -5.38 22.84 -2.45
C ASN A 46 -4.04 23.12 -1.75
N LYS A 47 -3.78 24.40 -1.47
CA LYS A 47 -2.54 24.85 -0.86
C LYS A 47 -2.29 24.22 0.51
N PHE A 48 -3.34 24.02 1.32
CA PHE A 48 -3.20 23.40 2.63
C PHE A 48 -2.70 21.97 2.51
N LEU A 49 -3.25 21.17 1.60
CA LEU A 49 -2.79 19.80 1.36
C LEU A 49 -1.33 19.76 0.90
N LYS A 50 -1.01 20.62 -0.08
CA LYS A 50 0.29 20.61 -0.74
C LYS A 50 1.40 21.23 0.12
N ASP A 51 1.12 22.32 0.80
CA ASP A 51 2.16 23.15 1.43
C ASP A 51 2.28 22.86 2.94
N THR A 52 1.28 22.21 3.54
CA THR A 52 1.21 22.07 5.00
C THR A 52 1.06 20.64 5.47
N LEU A 53 0.23 19.83 4.80
CA LEU A 53 -0.16 18.53 5.32
C LEU A 53 0.76 17.41 4.87
N LEU A 54 1.04 17.31 3.56
CA LEU A 54 1.74 16.19 2.95
C LEU A 54 2.69 16.66 1.85
N PHE A 55 3.75 15.91 1.66
CA PHE A 55 4.56 16.05 0.45
C PHE A 55 3.78 15.53 -0.77
N CYS A 56 3.63 16.37 -1.78
CA CYS A 56 2.88 16.07 -2.99
C CYS A 56 3.81 15.90 -4.18
N ASN A 57 3.64 14.83 -4.92
CA ASN A 57 4.37 14.54 -6.15
C ASN A 57 3.43 14.07 -7.27
N GLU A 58 3.67 14.49 -8.49
CA GLU A 58 3.03 13.93 -9.68
C GLU A 58 4.13 13.31 -10.54
N SER A 59 3.99 12.05 -10.86
CA SER A 59 4.98 11.34 -11.66
C SER A 59 4.34 10.47 -12.72
N HIS A 60 5.03 10.35 -13.84
CA HIS A 60 4.72 9.44 -14.94
C HIS A 60 5.61 8.21 -14.83
N GLN A 61 5.01 7.04 -14.98
CA GLN A 61 5.70 5.75 -14.93
C GLN A 61 5.42 4.97 -16.20
N GLU A 62 6.46 4.36 -16.73
CA GLU A 62 6.39 3.40 -17.83
C GLU A 62 6.88 2.04 -17.35
N THR A 63 6.07 1.03 -17.51
CA THR A 63 6.36 -0.34 -17.10
C THR A 63 6.12 -1.29 -18.25
N ASN A 64 6.51 -2.56 -18.11
CA ASN A 64 6.22 -3.60 -19.09
C ASN A 64 4.73 -3.78 -19.39
N ASP A 65 3.87 -3.45 -18.43
CA ASP A 65 2.42 -3.72 -18.55
C ASP A 65 1.62 -2.48 -18.88
N ASN A 66 2.14 -1.29 -18.55
CA ASN A 66 1.34 -0.08 -18.59
C ASN A 66 2.16 1.20 -18.51
N SER A 67 1.55 2.29 -18.98
CA SER A 67 2.02 3.66 -18.73
C SER A 67 0.94 4.41 -17.98
N TYR A 68 1.31 5.11 -16.91
CA TYR A 68 0.36 5.84 -16.09
C TYR A 68 0.97 7.08 -15.45
N THR A 69 0.12 8.05 -15.16
CA THR A 69 0.49 9.23 -14.37
C THR A 69 -0.35 9.23 -13.11
N GLY A 70 0.30 9.35 -11.98
CA GLY A 70 -0.33 9.38 -10.66
C GLY A 70 0.02 10.63 -9.88
N LYS A 71 -0.89 11.06 -9.00
CA LYS A 71 -0.66 12.07 -7.98
C LYS A 71 -0.56 11.41 -6.63
N TYR A 72 0.51 11.73 -5.92
CA TYR A 72 0.91 11.06 -4.69
C TYR A 72 0.92 12.04 -3.54
N PHE A 73 0.23 11.70 -2.46
CA PHE A 73 0.37 12.32 -1.16
C PHE A 73 1.22 11.40 -0.29
N ILE A 74 2.46 11.81 -0.06
CA ILE A 74 3.50 10.97 0.54
C ILE A 74 3.62 11.32 2.02
N GLY A 75 3.28 10.38 2.88
CA GLY A 75 3.53 10.41 4.30
C GLY A 75 4.86 9.77 4.67
N GLU A 76 5.16 9.70 5.96
CA GLU A 76 6.42 9.14 6.48
C GLU A 76 6.61 7.65 6.13
N SER A 77 5.54 6.86 6.17
CA SER A 77 5.60 5.40 5.98
C SER A 77 4.61 4.86 4.95
N SER A 78 3.72 5.69 4.44
CA SER A 78 2.66 5.28 3.53
C SER A 78 2.28 6.41 2.57
N THR A 79 1.58 6.04 1.51
CA THR A 79 1.21 6.96 0.42
C THR A 79 -0.28 6.85 0.14
N ILE A 80 -0.90 7.96 -0.27
CA ILE A 80 -2.20 7.94 -0.93
C ILE A 80 -1.96 8.29 -2.40
N GLU A 81 -2.43 7.45 -3.30
CA GLU A 81 -2.23 7.58 -4.74
C GLU A 81 -3.55 7.85 -5.45
N PHE A 82 -3.55 8.82 -6.34
CA PHE A 82 -4.71 9.16 -7.13
C PHE A 82 -4.41 8.97 -8.62
N PHE A 83 -5.33 8.31 -9.29
CA PHE A 83 -5.27 8.05 -10.72
C PHE A 83 -6.50 8.58 -11.44
N GLN A 84 -6.36 8.82 -12.74
CA GLN A 84 -7.50 9.09 -13.61
C GLN A 84 -8.03 7.75 -14.15
N PRO A 85 -9.33 7.67 -14.44
CA PRO A 85 -9.91 6.50 -15.06
C PRO A 85 -9.27 6.21 -16.43
N LYS A 86 -9.04 4.92 -16.67
CA LYS A 86 -8.68 4.40 -17.98
C LYS A 86 -9.84 3.54 -18.49
N LYS A 87 -10.04 3.49 -19.79
CA LYS A 87 -11.01 2.59 -20.38
C LYS A 87 -10.42 1.17 -20.39
N SER A 88 -10.61 0.44 -19.31
CA SER A 88 -10.05 -0.90 -19.12
C SER A 88 -10.99 -1.73 -18.23
N ASP A 89 -10.93 -3.05 -18.38
CA ASP A 89 -11.65 -3.98 -17.50
C ASP A 89 -10.85 -4.37 -16.24
N LYS A 90 -9.68 -3.76 -16.04
CA LYS A 90 -8.85 -4.02 -14.87
C LYS A 90 -9.39 -3.30 -13.65
N VAL A 91 -9.30 -3.95 -12.50
CA VAL A 91 -9.57 -3.31 -11.20
C VAL A 91 -8.54 -2.22 -10.97
N GLY A 92 -9.01 -1.05 -10.53
CA GLY A 92 -8.17 0.13 -10.32
C GLY A 92 -8.16 1.12 -11.48
N ASP A 93 -8.73 0.76 -12.61
CA ASP A 93 -8.74 1.62 -13.80
C ASP A 93 -10.06 2.41 -13.98
N ASN A 94 -11.10 2.13 -13.20
CA ASN A 94 -12.39 2.77 -13.34
C ASN A 94 -12.63 3.83 -12.26
N PHE A 95 -13.41 4.85 -12.61
CA PHE A 95 -13.84 5.84 -11.62
C PHE A 95 -14.51 5.18 -10.42
N GLY A 96 -14.05 5.54 -9.21
CA GLY A 96 -14.52 4.98 -7.97
C GLY A 96 -13.80 3.69 -7.52
N ASP A 97 -12.97 3.10 -8.37
CA ASP A 97 -12.12 1.99 -7.95
C ASP A 97 -11.11 2.46 -6.90
N TRP A 98 -10.86 1.63 -5.93
CA TRP A 98 -9.85 1.87 -4.90
C TRP A 98 -9.27 0.54 -4.39
N GLY A 99 -8.16 0.64 -3.73
CA GLY A 99 -7.55 -0.51 -3.10
C GLY A 99 -6.54 -0.14 -2.03
N ILE A 100 -6.18 -1.16 -1.26
CA ILE A 100 -5.18 -1.07 -0.19
C ILE A 100 -4.05 -2.00 -0.55
N GLU A 101 -2.83 -1.48 -0.44
CA GLU A 101 -1.62 -2.24 -0.68
C GLU A 101 -0.81 -2.42 0.61
N PHE A 102 -0.29 -3.62 0.79
CA PHE A 102 0.68 -3.96 1.81
C PHE A 102 2.01 -4.29 1.15
N LYS A 103 3.10 -3.92 1.81
CA LYS A 103 4.45 -4.24 1.33
C LYS A 103 5.19 -5.15 2.31
N THR A 104 6.07 -5.99 1.76
CA THR A 104 7.03 -6.74 2.55
C THR A 104 8.34 -5.97 2.64
N ARG A 105 8.99 -5.99 3.81
CA ARG A 105 10.24 -5.25 4.07
C ARG A 105 11.49 -6.09 3.83
N LYS A 106 11.33 -7.40 3.67
CA LYS A 106 12.45 -8.33 3.55
C LYS A 106 12.28 -9.22 2.33
N ILE A 107 13.39 -9.48 1.65
CA ILE A 107 13.42 -10.43 0.52
C ILE A 107 12.95 -11.80 1.01
N GLY A 108 12.18 -12.50 0.17
CA GLY A 108 11.67 -13.84 0.45
C GLY A 108 10.34 -13.89 1.20
N ILE A 109 9.95 -12.82 1.94
CA ILE A 109 8.68 -12.82 2.68
C ILE A 109 7.47 -12.93 1.73
N LEU A 110 7.50 -12.27 0.58
CA LEU A 110 6.41 -12.39 -0.39
C LEU A 110 6.29 -13.81 -0.93
N ASP A 111 7.39 -14.48 -1.21
CA ASP A 111 7.38 -15.87 -1.69
C ASP A 111 6.84 -16.83 -0.62
N ASP A 112 7.15 -16.61 0.66
CA ASP A 112 6.56 -17.33 1.78
C ASP A 112 5.03 -17.12 1.85
N ILE A 113 4.56 -15.88 1.65
CA ILE A 113 3.11 -15.56 1.66
C ILE A 113 2.42 -16.25 0.47
N ILE A 114 3.01 -16.18 -0.73
CA ILE A 114 2.50 -16.85 -1.92
C ILE A 114 2.39 -18.36 -1.68
N GLY A 115 3.45 -18.98 -1.12
CA GLY A 115 3.46 -20.41 -0.80
C GLY A 115 2.33 -20.80 0.15
N LYS A 116 2.14 -20.03 1.23
CA LYS A 116 1.06 -20.24 2.19
C LYS A 116 -0.33 -20.06 1.59
N SER A 117 -0.52 -19.02 0.78
CA SER A 117 -1.80 -18.77 0.12
C SER A 117 -2.19 -19.91 -0.81
N LYS A 118 -1.22 -20.46 -1.55
CA LYS A 118 -1.43 -21.66 -2.39
C LYS A 118 -1.80 -22.89 -1.57
N LEU A 119 -1.12 -23.13 -0.44
CA LEU A 119 -1.43 -24.24 0.46
C LEU A 119 -2.85 -24.14 1.03
N LEU A 120 -3.30 -22.93 1.35
CA LEU A 120 -4.64 -22.64 1.85
C LEU A 120 -5.69 -22.57 0.72
N LYS A 121 -5.27 -22.80 -0.54
CA LYS A 121 -6.13 -22.77 -1.72
C LYS A 121 -6.85 -21.45 -1.96
N TYR A 122 -6.29 -20.34 -1.48
CA TYR A 122 -6.83 -19.02 -1.84
C TYR A 122 -6.62 -18.75 -3.32
N PRO A 123 -7.62 -18.23 -4.02
CA PRO A 123 -7.48 -17.81 -5.41
C PRO A 123 -6.59 -16.55 -5.46
N ILE A 124 -5.37 -16.71 -5.92
CA ILE A 124 -4.38 -15.64 -6.03
C ILE A 124 -3.86 -15.49 -7.44
N ASP A 125 -3.51 -14.26 -7.80
CA ASP A 125 -2.68 -13.94 -8.95
C ASP A 125 -1.35 -13.36 -8.49
N THR A 126 -0.31 -13.58 -9.28
CA THR A 126 1.00 -12.99 -9.05
C THR A 126 1.53 -12.37 -10.33
N SER A 127 2.13 -11.21 -10.25
CA SER A 127 2.82 -10.58 -11.37
C SER A 127 4.17 -10.02 -10.96
N THR A 128 5.03 -9.80 -11.93
CA THR A 128 6.30 -9.08 -11.74
C THR A 128 6.29 -7.89 -12.67
N THR A 129 6.38 -6.70 -12.10
CA THR A 129 6.50 -5.46 -12.85
C THR A 129 7.98 -5.14 -13.06
N THR A 130 8.32 -4.79 -14.27
CA THR A 130 9.66 -4.37 -14.67
C THR A 130 9.59 -2.97 -15.25
N PHE A 131 10.69 -2.26 -15.24
CA PHE A 131 10.83 -1.02 -16.01
C PHE A 131 12.08 -1.09 -16.90
N LEU A 132 12.09 -0.27 -17.93
CA LEU A 132 13.20 -0.13 -18.83
C LEU A 132 14.10 1.02 -18.38
N ASP A 133 15.31 0.71 -17.98
CA ASP A 133 16.35 1.69 -17.71
C ASP A 133 17.38 1.66 -18.82
N SER A 134 17.35 2.67 -19.68
CA SER A 134 18.16 2.77 -20.89
C SER A 134 17.90 1.59 -21.83
N LEU A 135 18.71 0.54 -21.78
CA LEU A 135 18.57 -0.69 -22.58
C LEU A 135 18.41 -1.94 -21.71
N THR A 136 18.27 -1.77 -20.39
CA THR A 136 18.20 -2.89 -19.43
C THR A 136 16.82 -2.99 -18.83
N ILE A 137 16.23 -4.18 -18.91
CA ILE A 137 14.98 -4.48 -18.22
C ILE A 137 15.32 -4.80 -16.76
N ILE A 138 14.82 -3.97 -15.84
CA ILE A 138 15.07 -4.09 -14.41
C ILE A 138 13.78 -4.56 -13.72
N PRO A 139 13.81 -5.66 -12.94
CA PRO A 139 12.70 -6.01 -12.08
C PRO A 139 12.45 -4.92 -11.04
N TRP A 140 11.24 -4.40 -10.97
CA TRP A 140 10.87 -3.35 -10.03
C TRP A 140 10.24 -3.95 -8.78
N TYR A 141 9.08 -4.59 -8.95
CA TYR A 141 8.40 -5.24 -7.84
C TYR A 141 7.60 -6.46 -8.29
N LYS A 142 7.31 -7.32 -7.34
CA LYS A 142 6.44 -8.48 -7.49
C LYS A 142 5.18 -8.26 -6.68
N THR A 143 4.03 -8.62 -7.22
CA THR A 143 2.75 -8.51 -6.54
C THR A 143 2.09 -9.85 -6.31
N LEU A 144 1.24 -9.89 -5.30
CA LEU A 144 0.25 -10.92 -5.06
C LEU A 144 -1.10 -10.22 -4.89
N SER A 145 -2.09 -10.63 -5.67
CA SER A 145 -3.46 -10.16 -5.58
C SER A 145 -4.38 -11.31 -5.22
N PHE A 146 -5.37 -11.07 -4.38
CA PHE A 146 -6.46 -12.01 -4.14
C PHE A 146 -7.56 -11.78 -5.17
N LYS A 147 -8.02 -12.88 -5.79
CA LYS A 147 -9.18 -12.81 -6.68
C LYS A 147 -10.43 -12.76 -5.83
N THR A 148 -11.21 -11.71 -5.98
CA THR A 148 -12.57 -11.65 -5.48
C THR A 148 -13.54 -12.06 -6.59
N SER A 149 -14.53 -12.90 -6.28
CA SER A 149 -15.60 -13.15 -7.23
C SER A 149 -16.43 -11.87 -7.36
N LYS A 150 -16.78 -11.46 -8.57
CA LYS A 150 -17.61 -10.27 -8.83
C LYS A 150 -19.00 -10.33 -8.15
N ASN A 151 -19.35 -11.43 -7.51
CA ASN A 151 -20.67 -11.68 -6.90
C ASN A 151 -20.67 -11.60 -5.37
N GLU A 152 -19.57 -11.19 -4.73
CA GLU A 152 -19.46 -11.15 -3.26
C GLU A 152 -19.32 -9.74 -2.67
N LEU A 153 -19.67 -8.71 -3.46
CA LEU A 153 -19.72 -7.33 -3.00
C LEU A 153 -21.16 -6.81 -3.05
#